data_d0e149ca64dfa13fdfd8b2008ad660fe
#
_entry.id   d0e149ca64dfa13fdfd8b2008ad660fe
#
_cell.length_a   1.000
_cell.length_b   1.000
_cell.length_c   1.000
_cell.angle_alpha   90.00
_cell.angle_beta   90.00
_cell.angle_gamma   90.00
#
_symmetry.space_group_name_H-M   'P 1'
#
loop_
_entity.id
_entity.type
_entity.pdbx_description
1 polymer ?
#
loop_
_entity_poly.entity_id
_entity_poly.type
_entity_poly.pdbx_seq_one_letter_code
_entity_poly.pdbx_strand_id
1 'polypeptide(L)'
;MKIHASGEDYLEAVLILQKKQGMVRSIDLARHMGFSKPSISHAVGVLKNGGFLTVDDGFLHLTVIGREIAEKIYERHLFFMEQFIAAGVDQETAEQDACRIEHAISDTSFRKLKEKVQG
;
A
#
# COMPACT_ATOMS: atom_id res chain seq x y z
N MET A 1 13.56 -8.74 7.38
CA MET A 1 14.05 -7.89 6.26
C MET A 1 13.26 -6.60 6.24
N LYS A 2 13.97 -5.48 6.14
CA LYS A 2 13.31 -4.17 6.06
C LYS A 2 12.79 -3.94 4.64
N ILE A 3 11.52 -3.58 4.51
CA ILE A 3 10.92 -3.28 3.22
C ILE A 3 11.00 -1.78 2.94
N HIS A 4 11.28 -1.42 1.69
CA HIS A 4 11.34 -0.02 1.24
C HIS A 4 9.94 0.52 0.93
N ALA A 5 9.81 1.85 0.87
CA ALA A 5 8.55 2.53 0.56
C ALA A 5 7.91 2.02 -0.74
N SER A 6 8.71 1.79 -1.78
CA SER A 6 8.19 1.26 -3.05
C SER A 6 7.60 -0.14 -2.88
N GLY A 7 8.21 -0.99 -2.07
CA GLY A 7 7.67 -2.32 -1.76
C GLY A 7 6.36 -2.22 -1.02
N GLU A 8 6.26 -1.29 -0.08
CA GLU A 8 5.02 -1.03 0.66
C GLU A 8 3.89 -0.59 -0.29
N ASP A 9 4.20 0.25 -1.28
CA ASP A 9 3.24 0.68 -2.30
C ASP A 9 2.70 -0.51 -3.10
N TYR A 10 3.57 -1.43 -3.49
CA TYR A 10 3.14 -2.63 -4.22
C TYR A 10 2.22 -3.50 -3.38
N LEU A 11 2.56 -3.71 -2.11
CA LEU A 11 1.73 -4.53 -1.21
C LEU A 11 0.38 -3.86 -0.96
N GLU A 12 0.36 -2.57 -0.76
CA GLU A 12 -0.88 -1.80 -0.62
C GLU A 12 -1.74 -1.93 -1.88
N ALA A 13 -1.14 -1.81 -3.06
CA ALA A 13 -1.86 -1.93 -4.32
C ALA A 13 -2.49 -3.33 -4.49
N VAL A 14 -1.77 -4.39 -4.10
CA VAL A 14 -2.32 -5.74 -4.13
C VAL A 14 -3.52 -5.84 -3.19
N LEU A 15 -3.43 -5.28 -1.99
CA LEU A 15 -4.53 -5.28 -1.03
C LEU A 15 -5.76 -4.56 -1.58
N ILE A 16 -5.57 -3.37 -2.14
CA ILE A 16 -6.64 -2.57 -2.73
C ILE A 16 -7.33 -3.35 -3.86
N LEU A 17 -6.54 -3.95 -4.75
CA LEU A 17 -7.08 -4.74 -5.85
C LEU A 17 -7.82 -5.99 -5.37
N GLN A 18 -7.32 -6.65 -4.33
CA GLN A 18 -8.02 -7.80 -3.74
C GLN A 18 -9.38 -7.40 -3.19
N LYS A 19 -9.46 -6.25 -2.52
CA LYS A 19 -10.73 -5.74 -2.00
C LYS A 19 -11.70 -5.38 -3.12
N LYS A 20 -11.18 -4.92 -4.25
CA LYS A 20 -11.99 -4.46 -5.38
C LYS A 20 -12.47 -5.61 -6.27
N GLN A 21 -11.63 -6.59 -6.55
CA GLN A 21 -11.92 -7.62 -7.56
C GLN A 21 -11.65 -9.06 -7.13
N GLY A 22 -11.12 -9.28 -5.94
CA GLY A 22 -10.80 -10.61 -5.41
C GLY A 22 -9.46 -11.13 -5.89
N MET A 23 -9.41 -11.75 -7.06
CA MET A 23 -8.17 -12.34 -7.58
C MET A 23 -7.35 -11.31 -8.34
N VAL A 24 -6.04 -11.26 -8.07
CA VAL A 24 -5.13 -10.25 -8.63
C VAL A 24 -4.00 -10.92 -9.39
N ARG A 25 -3.78 -10.51 -10.64
CA ARG A 25 -2.64 -10.93 -11.46
C ARG A 25 -1.65 -9.79 -11.60
N SER A 26 -0.43 -10.10 -12.02
CA SER A 26 0.61 -9.08 -12.27
C SER A 26 0.14 -8.02 -13.26
N ILE A 27 -0.64 -8.37 -14.27
CA ILE A 27 -1.15 -7.41 -15.24
C ILE A 27 -2.11 -6.39 -14.58
N ASP A 28 -2.91 -6.84 -13.62
CA ASP A 28 -3.80 -5.95 -12.88
C ASP A 28 -3.01 -4.94 -12.08
N LEU A 29 -1.93 -5.41 -11.44
CA LEU A 29 -1.04 -4.56 -10.66
C LEU A 29 -0.34 -3.53 -11.56
N ALA A 30 0.14 -3.97 -12.74
CA ALA A 30 0.79 -3.09 -13.72
C ALA A 30 -0.16 -1.97 -14.18
N ARG A 31 -1.41 -2.29 -14.47
CA ARG A 31 -2.43 -1.31 -14.87
C ARG A 31 -2.74 -0.33 -13.75
N HIS A 32 -2.93 -0.85 -12.55
CA HIS A 32 -3.27 -0.03 -11.38
C HIS A 32 -2.17 0.99 -11.07
N MET A 33 -0.92 0.58 -11.15
CA MET A 33 0.22 1.42 -10.78
C MET A 33 0.77 2.24 -11.97
N GLY A 34 0.38 1.91 -13.19
CA GLY A 34 0.89 2.59 -14.37
C GLY A 34 2.35 2.24 -14.68
N PHE A 35 2.80 1.05 -14.31
CA PHE A 35 4.16 0.59 -14.52
C PHE A 35 4.22 -0.48 -15.61
N SER A 36 5.41 -0.66 -16.19
CA SER A 36 5.65 -1.67 -17.22
C SER A 36 5.59 -3.09 -16.64
N LYS A 37 5.29 -4.07 -17.50
CA LYS A 37 5.29 -5.48 -17.10
C LYS A 37 6.65 -5.94 -16.53
N PRO A 38 7.79 -5.62 -17.16
CA PRO A 38 9.10 -5.99 -16.60
C PRO A 38 9.34 -5.41 -15.21
N SER A 39 8.95 -4.15 -14.96
CA SER A 39 9.09 -3.52 -13.65
C SER A 39 8.26 -4.26 -12.60
N ILE A 40 7.03 -4.60 -12.94
CA ILE A 40 6.14 -5.34 -12.04
C ILE A 40 6.68 -6.75 -11.78
N SER A 41 7.13 -7.46 -12.81
CA SER A 41 7.70 -8.81 -12.65
C SER A 41 8.90 -8.79 -11.72
N HIS A 42 9.77 -7.79 -11.86
CA HIS A 42 10.92 -7.62 -10.99
C HIS A 42 10.48 -7.39 -9.53
N ALA A 43 9.55 -6.46 -9.32
CA ALA A 43 9.05 -6.12 -7.99
C ALA A 43 8.37 -7.33 -7.32
N VAL A 44 7.53 -8.05 -8.07
CA VAL A 44 6.87 -9.26 -7.56
C VAL A 44 7.90 -10.31 -7.15
N GLY A 45 8.95 -10.49 -7.96
CA GLY A 45 10.03 -11.41 -7.64
C GLY A 45 10.75 -11.05 -6.34
N VAL A 46 11.07 -9.77 -6.16
CA VAL A 46 11.73 -9.27 -4.94
C VAL A 46 10.83 -9.49 -3.72
N LEU A 47 9.56 -9.16 -3.82
CA LEU A 47 8.61 -9.32 -2.72
C LEU A 47 8.33 -10.78 -2.38
N LYS A 48 8.28 -11.64 -3.39
CA LYS A 48 8.14 -13.08 -3.21
C LYS A 48 9.36 -13.65 -2.47
N ASN A 49 10.56 -13.29 -2.91
CA ASN A 49 11.79 -13.74 -2.28
C ASN A 49 11.92 -13.24 -0.84
N GLY A 50 11.37 -12.05 -0.56
CA GLY A 50 11.36 -11.49 0.80
C GLY A 50 10.31 -12.07 1.72
N GLY A 51 9.40 -12.90 1.21
CA GLY A 51 8.35 -13.52 2.03
C GLY A 51 7.10 -12.66 2.21
N PHE A 52 6.91 -11.65 1.38
CA PHE A 52 5.75 -10.74 1.47
C PHE A 52 4.61 -11.12 0.53
N LEU A 53 4.93 -11.84 -0.55
CA LEU A 53 3.94 -12.30 -1.53
C LEU A 53 4.19 -13.77 -1.86
N THR A 54 3.13 -14.45 -2.29
CA THR A 54 3.23 -15.73 -2.98
C THR A 54 2.54 -15.60 -4.33
N VAL A 55 2.95 -16.44 -5.28
CA VAL A 55 2.31 -16.51 -6.60
C VAL A 55 1.82 -17.93 -6.79
N ASP A 56 0.53 -18.10 -7.00
CA ASP A 56 -0.09 -19.40 -7.20
C ASP A 56 -0.98 -19.35 -8.45
N ASP A 57 -0.64 -20.16 -9.44
CA ASP A 57 -1.36 -20.20 -10.73
C ASP A 57 -1.48 -18.80 -11.35
N GLY A 58 -0.42 -18.00 -11.23
CA GLY A 58 -0.37 -16.63 -11.75
C GLY A 58 -1.08 -15.60 -10.91
N PHE A 59 -1.73 -15.99 -9.81
CA PHE A 59 -2.40 -15.06 -8.91
C PHE A 59 -1.48 -14.65 -7.78
N LEU A 60 -1.53 -13.37 -7.43
CA LEU A 60 -0.74 -12.79 -6.35
C LEU A 60 -1.49 -12.88 -5.04
N HIS A 61 -0.83 -13.37 -4.02
CA HIS A 61 -1.41 -13.47 -2.67
C HIS A 61 -0.48 -12.80 -1.67
N LEU A 62 -1.05 -12.03 -0.75
CA LEU A 62 -0.28 -11.48 0.36
C LEU A 62 -0.05 -12.59 1.39
N THR A 63 1.19 -12.70 1.87
CA THR A 63 1.47 -13.53 3.04
C THR A 63 0.91 -12.83 4.28
N VAL A 64 0.95 -13.50 5.45
CA VAL A 64 0.55 -12.85 6.71
C VAL A 64 1.34 -11.56 6.93
N ILE A 65 2.67 -11.61 6.74
CA ILE A 65 3.54 -10.45 6.92
C ILE A 65 3.23 -9.36 5.88
N GLY A 66 3.06 -9.76 4.62
CA GLY A 66 2.72 -8.82 3.54
C GLY A 66 1.39 -8.13 3.79
N ARG A 67 0.39 -8.87 4.28
CA ARG A 67 -0.92 -8.31 4.60
C ARG A 67 -0.85 -7.31 5.77
N GLU A 68 -0.10 -7.64 6.81
CA GLU A 68 0.07 -6.72 7.95
C GLU A 68 0.66 -5.39 7.51
N ILE A 69 1.68 -5.43 6.64
CA ILE A 69 2.30 -4.24 6.10
C ILE A 69 1.31 -3.46 5.23
N ALA A 70 0.64 -4.15 4.32
CA ALA A 70 -0.33 -3.53 3.40
C ALA A 70 -1.47 -2.85 4.15
N GLU A 71 -2.03 -3.52 5.15
CA GLU A 71 -3.14 -2.97 5.95
C GLU A 71 -2.70 -1.76 6.77
N LYS A 72 -1.50 -1.79 7.33
CA LYS A 72 -0.93 -0.66 8.07
C LYS A 72 -0.77 0.56 7.18
N ILE A 73 -0.21 0.39 5.98
CA ILE A 73 -0.01 1.49 5.04
C ILE A 73 -1.36 2.02 4.54
N TYR A 74 -2.30 1.13 4.23
CA TYR A 74 -3.63 1.52 3.77
C TYR A 74 -4.38 2.32 4.84
N GLU A 75 -4.30 1.91 6.11
CA GLU A 75 -4.90 2.64 7.23
C GLU A 75 -4.34 4.07 7.31
N ARG A 76 -3.02 4.21 7.19
CA ARG A 76 -2.36 5.52 7.20
C ARG A 76 -2.81 6.38 6.03
N HIS A 77 -2.89 5.78 4.84
CA HIS A 77 -3.34 6.46 3.64
C HIS A 77 -4.73 7.07 3.83
N LEU A 78 -5.68 6.26 4.28
CA LEU A 78 -7.05 6.71 4.49
C LEU A 78 -7.14 7.78 5.57
N PHE A 79 -6.39 7.62 6.66
CA PHE A 79 -6.37 8.60 7.75
C PHE A 79 -5.90 9.97 7.24
N PHE A 80 -4.76 10.02 6.56
CA PHE A 80 -4.22 11.29 6.09
C PHE A 80 -5.06 11.91 4.98
N MET A 81 -5.60 11.10 4.08
CA MET A 81 -6.55 11.58 3.08
C MET A 81 -7.71 12.33 3.75
N GLU A 82 -8.31 11.70 4.75
CA GLU A 82 -9.43 12.27 5.48
C GLU A 82 -9.05 13.58 6.17
N GLN A 83 -7.90 13.61 6.83
CA GLN A 83 -7.44 14.82 7.54
C GLN A 83 -7.16 15.98 6.56
N PHE A 84 -6.52 15.70 5.45
CA PHE A 84 -6.21 16.72 4.45
C PHE A 84 -7.48 17.27 3.80
N ILE A 85 -8.41 16.42 3.43
CA ILE A 85 -9.69 16.83 2.85
C ILE A 85 -10.50 17.66 3.85
N ALA A 86 -10.54 17.24 5.12
CA ALA A 86 -11.21 17.99 6.17
C ALA A 86 -10.61 19.38 6.39
N ALA A 87 -9.30 19.51 6.15
CA ALA A 87 -8.58 20.78 6.26
C ALA A 87 -8.77 21.68 5.03
N GLY A 88 -9.45 21.20 3.99
CA GLY A 88 -9.70 21.97 2.78
C GLY A 88 -8.75 21.69 1.61
N VAL A 89 -7.90 20.66 1.73
CA VAL A 89 -7.01 20.24 0.65
C VAL A 89 -7.83 19.52 -0.42
N ASP A 90 -7.59 19.81 -1.70
CA ASP A 90 -8.29 19.13 -2.78
C ASP A 90 -7.91 17.65 -2.84
N GLN A 91 -8.78 16.85 -3.43
CA GLN A 91 -8.63 15.39 -3.44
C GLN A 91 -7.32 14.91 -4.06
N GLU A 92 -6.93 15.49 -5.19
CA GLU A 92 -5.70 15.11 -5.89
C GLU A 92 -4.45 15.37 -5.05
N THR A 93 -4.35 16.56 -4.46
CA THR A 93 -3.24 16.92 -3.58
C THR A 93 -3.21 16.06 -2.33
N ALA A 94 -4.39 15.84 -1.72
CA ALA A 94 -4.53 14.99 -0.53
C ALA A 94 -4.04 13.57 -0.82
N GLU A 95 -4.39 13.01 -1.97
CA GLU A 95 -3.96 11.69 -2.41
C GLU A 95 -2.44 11.61 -2.53
N GLN A 96 -1.83 12.59 -3.20
CA GLN A 96 -0.38 12.63 -3.40
C GLN A 96 0.37 12.76 -2.07
N ASP A 97 -0.08 13.64 -1.21
CA ASP A 97 0.58 13.87 0.08
C ASP A 97 0.40 12.68 1.02
N ALA A 98 -0.78 12.06 1.04
CA ALA A 98 -1.01 10.86 1.83
C ALA A 98 -0.08 9.73 1.38
N CYS A 99 0.11 9.54 0.08
CA CYS A 99 1.03 8.54 -0.45
C CYS A 99 2.47 8.76 0.00
N ARG A 100 2.87 9.99 0.23
CA ARG A 100 4.23 10.29 0.69
C ARG A 100 4.40 10.09 2.18
N ILE A 101 3.48 10.63 2.97
CA ILE A 101 3.60 10.64 4.43
C ILE A 101 3.39 9.25 5.04
N GLU A 102 2.59 8.40 4.42
CA GLU A 102 2.26 7.08 4.97
C GLU A 102 3.47 6.18 5.20
N HIS A 103 4.54 6.39 4.43
CA HIS A 103 5.76 5.60 4.55
C HIS A 103 6.78 6.21 5.50
N ALA A 104 6.66 7.50 5.79
CA ALA A 104 7.66 8.26 6.53
C ALA A 104 7.36 8.36 8.03
N ILE A 105 6.11 8.35 8.40
CA ILE A 105 5.71 8.55 9.80
C ILE A 105 5.94 7.30 10.64
N SER A 106 6.44 7.48 11.87
CA SER A 106 6.62 6.36 12.80
C SER A 106 5.28 5.82 13.31
N ASP A 107 5.30 4.58 13.76
CA ASP A 107 4.12 3.95 14.39
C ASP A 107 3.66 4.74 15.60
N THR A 108 4.61 5.21 16.41
CA THR A 108 4.32 5.99 17.62
C THR A 108 3.60 7.29 17.27
N SER A 109 4.15 8.06 16.33
CA SER A 109 3.55 9.33 15.93
C SER A 109 2.18 9.15 15.29
N PHE A 110 2.04 8.14 14.44
CA PHE A 110 0.75 7.86 13.82
C PHE A 110 -0.31 7.50 14.85
N ARG A 111 0.02 6.60 15.79
CA ARG A 111 -0.90 6.19 16.85
C ARG A 111 -1.34 7.37 17.70
N LYS A 112 -0.41 8.24 18.09
CA LYS A 112 -0.72 9.42 18.91
C LYS A 112 -1.62 10.40 18.17
N LEU A 113 -1.35 10.64 16.88
CA LEU A 113 -2.20 11.50 16.06
C LEU A 113 -3.60 10.93 15.93
N LYS A 114 -3.70 9.62 15.67
CA LYS A 114 -4.98 8.94 15.52
C LYS A 114 -5.81 9.04 16.80
N GLU A 115 -5.19 8.78 17.95
CA GLU A 115 -5.84 8.90 19.26
C GLU A 115 -6.35 10.33 19.48
N LYS A 116 -5.55 11.34 19.15
CA LYS A 116 -5.92 12.75 19.34
C LYS A 116 -7.13 13.14 18.48
N VAL A 117 -7.17 12.67 17.23
CA VAL A 117 -8.25 13.00 16.30
C VAL A 117 -9.54 12.24 16.66
N GLN A 118 -9.43 10.97 17.05
CA GLN A 118 -10.58 10.11 17.34
C GLN A 118 -11.06 10.20 18.80
N GLY A 119 -10.16 10.64 19.66
CA GLY A 119 -10.45 10.80 21.07
C GLY A 119 -11.06 12.13 21.38
#